data_987e90a06eb493549dc6c1e4c3783258
#
_entry.id   987e90a06eb493549dc6c1e4c3783258
#
_cell.length_a   1.000
_cell.length_b   1.000
_cell.length_c   1.000
_cell.angle_alpha   90.00
_cell.angle_beta   90.00
_cell.angle_gamma   90.00
#
_symmetry.space_group_name_H-M   'P 1'
#
loop_
_entity.id
_entity.type
_entity.pdbx_description
1 polymer ?
#
loop_
_entity_poly.entity_id
_entity_poly.type
_entity_poly.pdbx_seq_one_letter_code
_entity_poly.pdbx_strand_id
1 'polypeptide(L)'
;MRFNRRSLLGLGLSAATALTARQATHPTERTGSRQAASVGTGPGGAALSLPPTTATLSKRLTRLLTRHLEPTAENPAHPSYAGAVALISTDGQTSARVTVGEALRFDAGPVLLPAAQRVQMRPDSIFDLASITKVYTAILVLQQVEKGRLDLDAPVVRYLPDFTGTGKSAVTVAMLLAHTSGLPVGASGTGSGTLDARWRAVLATPLVSGAVPGRVFRYSSVGLMVAGKLVEKVTGQTLDQALKTNLTDPLGLRWTGFTPNTWISSAERAARMVATDARSSRGLLRGVVHDDVANHLGGVAGHAGVFSTAPEVAVIGRLLLDGGVHGGQRVLAESTVRLMLTNANAGLPAVDAERPDRTSDHGLGVVLNQPWFMGRISRPTTFGHTGFTGTSLLVDPDRRLVLVLLTNRAHPNWSWADPDPVRVAVADEWARWYDQA
;
A
#
# COMPACT_ATOMS: atom_id res chain seq x y z
N MET A 1 15.15 8.48 -19.32
CA MET A 1 14.21 7.67 -20.11
C MET A 1 13.16 8.60 -20.64
N ARG A 2 13.00 8.72 -21.94
CA ARG A 2 11.91 9.52 -22.53
C ARG A 2 10.70 8.60 -22.68
N PHE A 3 9.59 8.93 -22.04
CA PHE A 3 8.32 8.25 -22.21
C PHE A 3 7.75 8.60 -23.60
N ASN A 4 7.70 7.65 -24.51
CA ASN A 4 7.33 7.93 -25.89
C ASN A 4 5.81 8.08 -26.01
N ARG A 5 5.32 9.28 -26.29
CA ARG A 5 3.90 9.64 -26.47
C ARG A 5 3.15 8.77 -27.50
N ARG A 6 3.86 8.05 -28.40
CA ARG A 6 3.26 7.22 -29.42
C ARG A 6 2.63 5.91 -28.90
N SER A 7 2.90 5.51 -27.66
CA SER A 7 2.35 4.29 -27.07
C SER A 7 0.93 4.42 -26.56
N LEU A 8 0.37 5.61 -26.47
CA LEU A 8 -0.98 5.86 -25.94
C LEU A 8 -2.07 6.02 -27.01
N LEU A 9 -1.72 6.12 -28.31
CA LEU A 9 -2.67 6.43 -29.39
C LEU A 9 -2.76 5.39 -30.50
N GLY A 10 -2.18 4.25 -30.38
CA GLY A 10 -2.06 3.28 -31.48
C GLY A 10 -2.61 1.89 -31.23
N LEU A 11 -3.90 1.72 -30.96
CA LEU A 11 -4.61 0.44 -31.16
C LEU A 11 -6.12 0.71 -31.23
N GLY A 12 -6.53 1.26 -32.32
CA GLY A 12 -7.92 1.30 -32.74
C GLY A 12 -8.00 1.14 -34.27
N LEU A 13 -8.55 0.06 -34.70
CA LEU A 13 -9.00 -0.42 -36.01
C LEU A 13 -8.13 -1.49 -36.67
N SER A 14 -8.76 -2.64 -36.79
CA SER A 14 -8.82 -3.65 -37.86
C SER A 14 -8.82 -5.04 -37.28
N ALA A 15 -9.58 -6.04 -37.64
CA ALA A 15 -10.55 -6.30 -38.65
C ALA A 15 -11.34 -7.56 -38.25
N ALA A 16 -12.59 -7.57 -38.51
CA ALA A 16 -13.42 -8.77 -38.45
C ALA A 16 -12.97 -9.77 -39.51
N THR A 17 -12.63 -10.99 -39.12
CA THR A 17 -12.60 -12.14 -40.03
C THR A 17 -13.36 -13.29 -39.40
N ALA A 18 -14.43 -13.66 -40.06
CA ALA A 18 -15.27 -14.78 -39.75
C ALA A 18 -14.51 -16.10 -39.90
N LEU A 19 -14.62 -16.97 -38.89
CA LEU A 19 -14.28 -18.38 -39.05
C LEU A 19 -15.48 -19.25 -38.72
N THR A 20 -15.85 -19.99 -39.73
CA THR A 20 -16.95 -20.96 -39.87
C THR A 20 -16.87 -22.08 -38.83
N ALA A 21 -18.04 -22.43 -38.31
CA ALA A 21 -18.31 -23.60 -37.49
C ALA A 21 -18.00 -24.90 -38.27
N ARG A 22 -17.30 -25.83 -37.66
CA ARG A 22 -17.34 -27.25 -37.97
C ARG A 22 -17.89 -28.01 -36.78
N GLN A 23 -19.05 -28.58 -37.03
CA GLN A 23 -19.67 -29.64 -36.22
C GLN A 23 -18.77 -30.87 -36.23
N ALA A 24 -18.54 -31.49 -35.11
CA ALA A 24 -18.04 -32.85 -34.96
C ALA A 24 -18.98 -33.63 -34.07
N THR A 25 -19.46 -34.72 -34.64
CA THR A 25 -20.43 -35.70 -34.19
C THR A 25 -19.93 -36.55 -33.02
N HIS A 26 -20.86 -36.87 -32.12
CA HIS A 26 -20.71 -37.90 -31.06
C HIS A 26 -20.59 -39.30 -31.64
N PRO A 27 -19.90 -40.21 -30.95
CA PRO A 27 -20.29 -41.61 -30.93
C PRO A 27 -20.67 -42.12 -29.53
N THR A 28 -21.67 -42.96 -29.58
CA THR A 28 -22.43 -43.72 -28.63
C THR A 28 -21.68 -44.58 -27.62
N GLU A 29 -22.37 -44.77 -26.51
CA GLU A 29 -22.08 -45.69 -25.38
C GLU A 29 -21.75 -47.14 -25.79
N ARG A 30 -20.83 -47.75 -25.03
CA ARG A 30 -20.81 -49.23 -24.82
C ARG A 30 -20.61 -49.52 -23.33
N THR A 31 -21.65 -50.07 -22.75
CA THR A 31 -21.67 -50.82 -21.50
C THR A 31 -20.70 -52.02 -21.54
N GLY A 32 -19.83 -52.12 -20.56
CA GLY A 32 -18.98 -53.29 -20.36
C GLY A 32 -18.75 -53.50 -18.84
N SER A 33 -19.50 -54.46 -18.30
CA SER A 33 -19.34 -55.05 -16.96
C SER A 33 -17.94 -55.65 -16.80
N ARG A 34 -17.19 -55.31 -15.78
CA ARG A 34 -16.02 -56.06 -15.32
C ARG A 34 -15.99 -56.23 -13.79
N GLN A 35 -15.84 -57.49 -13.44
CA GLN A 35 -15.71 -58.15 -12.17
C GLN A 35 -14.80 -57.46 -11.17
N ALA A 36 -15.20 -57.52 -9.91
CA ALA A 36 -14.42 -57.20 -8.74
C ALA A 36 -13.17 -58.10 -8.63
N ALA A 37 -12.00 -57.49 -8.60
CA ALA A 37 -10.77 -58.13 -8.18
C ALA A 37 -10.42 -57.66 -6.76
N SER A 38 -10.32 -58.58 -5.82
CA SER A 38 -9.83 -58.36 -4.47
C SER A 38 -8.37 -57.89 -4.51
N VAL A 39 -8.11 -56.74 -3.94
CA VAL A 39 -6.74 -56.22 -3.74
C VAL A 39 -6.35 -56.37 -2.28
N GLY A 40 -5.23 -57.07 -2.11
CA GLY A 40 -4.62 -57.35 -0.80
C GLY A 40 -4.19 -56.11 -0.05
N THR A 41 -4.32 -56.18 1.26
CA THR A 41 -3.82 -55.21 2.23
C THR A 41 -2.30 -55.25 2.28
N GLY A 42 -1.63 -54.23 1.69
CA GLY A 42 -0.21 -53.94 1.95
C GLY A 42 -0.10 -52.77 2.96
N PRO A 43 0.84 -52.81 3.92
CA PRO A 43 1.03 -51.74 4.89
C PRO A 43 1.88 -50.61 4.24
N GLY A 44 1.38 -49.38 4.24
CA GLY A 44 2.17 -48.23 3.85
C GLY A 44 1.44 -47.19 2.99
N GLY A 45 0.17 -46.92 3.27
CA GLY A 45 -0.52 -45.77 2.68
C GLY A 45 -0.06 -44.49 3.38
N ALA A 46 0.84 -43.71 2.72
CA ALA A 46 1.01 -42.30 3.08
C ALA A 46 -0.39 -41.65 3.01
N ALA A 47 -0.87 -41.18 4.14
CA ALA A 47 -2.13 -40.43 4.19
C ALA A 47 -1.99 -39.22 3.27
N LEU A 48 -2.69 -39.23 2.15
CA LEU A 48 -2.85 -38.05 1.29
C LEU A 48 -3.46 -36.96 2.17
N SER A 49 -2.63 -36.00 2.59
CA SER A 49 -3.11 -34.84 3.33
C SER A 49 -4.00 -34.05 2.38
N LEU A 50 -5.27 -33.88 2.77
CA LEU A 50 -6.18 -32.97 2.06
C LEU A 50 -5.54 -31.58 1.96
N PRO A 51 -5.70 -30.87 0.82
CA PRO A 51 -5.17 -29.52 0.67
C PRO A 51 -5.65 -28.63 1.82
N PRO A 52 -4.82 -27.71 2.32
CA PRO A 52 -5.14 -26.89 3.47
C PRO A 52 -6.30 -25.94 3.13
N THR A 53 -7.31 -25.91 3.99
CA THR A 53 -8.48 -25.04 3.85
C THR A 53 -8.16 -23.58 4.22
N THR A 54 -9.00 -22.62 3.81
CA THR A 54 -8.93 -21.22 4.25
C THR A 54 -9.03 -21.06 5.77
N ALA A 55 -9.77 -21.96 6.44
CA ALA A 55 -9.82 -22.04 7.90
C ALA A 55 -8.46 -22.40 8.50
N THR A 56 -7.68 -23.28 7.84
CA THR A 56 -6.31 -23.63 8.25
C THR A 56 -5.38 -22.43 8.14
N LEU A 57 -5.44 -21.67 7.04
CA LEU A 57 -4.67 -20.43 6.86
C LEU A 57 -5.01 -19.41 7.95
N SER A 58 -6.30 -19.16 8.17
CA SER A 58 -6.76 -18.22 9.21
C SER A 58 -6.26 -18.61 10.60
N LYS A 59 -6.29 -19.90 10.95
CA LYS A 59 -5.78 -20.41 12.24
C LYS A 59 -4.26 -20.21 12.37
N ARG A 60 -3.48 -20.49 11.31
CA ARG A 60 -2.02 -20.30 11.30
C ARG A 60 -1.67 -18.83 11.45
N LEU A 61 -2.31 -17.94 10.68
CA LEU A 61 -2.12 -16.49 10.77
C LEU A 61 -2.54 -15.92 12.12
N THR A 62 -3.64 -16.40 12.71
CA THR A 62 -4.05 -16.00 14.07
C THR A 62 -2.95 -16.33 15.08
N ARG A 63 -2.41 -17.55 15.05
CA ARG A 63 -1.32 -17.96 15.94
C ARG A 63 -0.07 -17.09 15.72
N LEU A 64 0.31 -16.86 14.46
CA LEU A 64 1.46 -16.02 14.11
C LEU A 64 1.27 -14.60 14.66
N LEU A 65 0.15 -13.96 14.36
CA LEU A 65 -0.09 -12.57 14.77
C LEU A 65 -0.26 -12.44 16.29
N THR A 66 -0.91 -13.40 16.96
CA THR A 66 -1.05 -13.37 18.43
C THR A 66 0.29 -13.49 19.15
N ARG A 67 1.24 -14.28 18.61
CA ARG A 67 2.60 -14.39 19.17
C ARG A 67 3.30 -13.04 19.26
N HIS A 68 3.08 -12.15 18.29
CA HIS A 68 3.73 -10.84 18.23
C HIS A 68 3.07 -9.75 19.11
N LEU A 69 1.98 -10.07 19.80
CA LEU A 69 1.40 -9.20 20.85
C LEU A 69 2.22 -9.21 22.15
N GLU A 70 3.17 -10.14 22.26
CA GLU A 70 4.12 -10.29 23.36
C GLU A 70 5.56 -10.24 22.82
N PRO A 71 6.57 -10.01 23.68
CA PRO A 71 7.97 -10.13 23.27
C PRO A 71 8.28 -11.49 22.67
N THR A 72 9.10 -11.51 21.61
CA THR A 72 9.53 -12.73 20.90
C THR A 72 11.04 -12.91 21.02
N ALA A 73 11.57 -14.04 20.55
CA ALA A 73 13.03 -14.23 20.54
C ALA A 73 13.73 -13.20 19.64
N GLU A 74 13.08 -12.76 18.57
CA GLU A 74 13.58 -11.76 17.64
C GLU A 74 13.46 -10.32 18.19
N ASN A 75 12.53 -10.08 19.14
CA ASN A 75 12.33 -8.81 19.82
C ASN A 75 12.01 -9.05 21.31
N PRO A 76 13.03 -9.37 22.14
CA PRO A 76 12.80 -9.81 23.51
C PRO A 76 12.42 -8.69 24.48
N ALA A 77 12.61 -7.43 24.08
CA ALA A 77 12.34 -6.28 24.96
C ALA A 77 10.88 -5.81 24.87
N HIS A 78 10.25 -5.95 23.71
CA HIS A 78 8.92 -5.37 23.45
C HIS A 78 8.10 -6.21 22.49
N PRO A 79 6.75 -6.14 22.58
CA PRO A 79 5.89 -6.68 21.53
C PRO A 79 6.10 -5.94 20.20
N SER A 80 5.81 -6.61 19.09
CA SER A 80 5.92 -5.99 17.77
C SER A 80 4.83 -4.94 17.50
N TYR A 81 3.70 -5.04 18.16
CA TYR A 81 2.55 -4.11 18.08
C TYR A 81 1.55 -4.39 19.21
N ALA A 82 0.61 -3.47 19.45
CA ALA A 82 -0.50 -3.69 20.37
C ALA A 82 -1.67 -4.46 19.73
N GLY A 83 -1.82 -4.41 18.40
CA GLY A 83 -2.85 -5.13 17.67
C GLY A 83 -2.65 -5.11 16.16
N ALA A 84 -3.36 -6.01 15.48
CA ALA A 84 -3.25 -6.19 14.04
C ALA A 84 -4.56 -6.64 13.38
N VAL A 85 -4.74 -6.25 12.11
CA VAL A 85 -5.75 -6.78 11.20
C VAL A 85 -5.04 -7.28 9.93
N ALA A 86 -5.25 -8.54 9.56
CA ALA A 86 -4.83 -9.10 8.29
C ALA A 86 -6.05 -9.47 7.45
N LEU A 87 -6.07 -9.05 6.19
CA LEU A 87 -7.06 -9.42 5.18
C LEU A 87 -6.32 -9.91 3.94
N ILE A 88 -6.60 -11.15 3.56
CA ILE A 88 -6.00 -11.78 2.38
C ILE A 88 -7.11 -12.21 1.44
N SER A 89 -6.98 -11.87 0.18
CA SER A 89 -7.91 -12.23 -0.89
C SER A 89 -7.13 -12.81 -2.06
N THR A 90 -7.58 -13.96 -2.57
CA THR A 90 -7.06 -14.65 -3.76
C THR A 90 -8.21 -14.82 -4.74
N ASP A 91 -8.02 -14.50 -6.01
CA ASP A 91 -9.07 -14.54 -7.05
C ASP A 91 -10.38 -13.83 -6.66
N GLY A 92 -10.29 -12.74 -5.91
CA GLY A 92 -11.45 -11.99 -5.44
C GLY A 92 -12.16 -12.58 -4.23
N GLN A 93 -11.78 -13.78 -3.79
CA GLN A 93 -12.35 -14.43 -2.61
C GLN A 93 -11.48 -14.19 -1.38
N THR A 94 -12.12 -14.00 -0.22
CA THR A 94 -11.40 -13.86 1.04
C THR A 94 -10.79 -15.21 1.44
N SER A 95 -9.46 -15.31 1.41
CA SER A 95 -8.71 -16.48 1.83
C SER A 95 -8.46 -16.50 3.35
N ALA A 96 -8.28 -15.31 3.96
CA ALA A 96 -8.18 -15.18 5.41
C ALA A 96 -8.59 -13.78 5.87
N ARG A 97 -9.17 -13.72 7.07
CA ARG A 97 -9.39 -12.48 7.83
C ARG A 97 -9.05 -12.77 9.29
N VAL A 98 -8.09 -12.02 9.82
CA VAL A 98 -7.59 -12.19 11.19
C VAL A 98 -7.53 -10.84 11.88
N THR A 99 -7.98 -10.81 13.14
CA THR A 99 -7.94 -9.62 13.99
C THR A 99 -7.44 -10.04 15.36
N VAL A 100 -6.41 -9.35 15.88
CA VAL A 100 -5.81 -9.67 17.18
C VAL A 100 -5.45 -8.40 17.95
N GLY A 101 -5.47 -8.47 19.28
CA GLY A 101 -4.99 -7.41 20.17
C GLY A 101 -5.89 -6.19 20.26
N GLU A 102 -5.29 -5.03 20.50
CA GLU A 102 -5.97 -3.81 20.95
C GLU A 102 -5.66 -2.62 20.02
N ALA A 103 -6.69 -1.85 19.69
CA ALA A 103 -6.59 -0.61 18.94
C ALA A 103 -6.02 0.54 19.83
N LEU A 104 -6.28 0.45 21.13
CA LEU A 104 -5.73 1.33 22.16
C LEU A 104 -5.34 0.48 23.37
N ARG A 105 -4.06 0.49 23.72
CA ARG A 105 -3.50 -0.29 24.84
C ARG A 105 -2.79 0.58 25.87
N PHE A 106 -2.18 1.67 25.45
CA PHE A 106 -1.37 2.56 26.28
C PHE A 106 -1.89 3.99 26.23
N ASP A 107 -1.74 4.71 27.35
CA ASP A 107 -1.87 6.15 27.41
C ASP A 107 -0.50 6.84 27.28
N ALA A 108 -0.52 8.17 27.23
CA ALA A 108 0.68 9.01 27.13
C ALA A 108 1.75 8.64 28.18
N GLY A 109 3.02 8.65 27.77
CA GLY A 109 4.15 8.25 28.61
C GLY A 109 4.42 6.74 28.65
N PRO A 110 4.12 5.99 27.62
CA PRO A 110 3.73 4.59 27.41
C PRO A 110 3.14 3.89 28.66
N VAL A 111 2.13 4.50 29.27
CA VAL A 111 1.47 3.95 30.47
C VAL A 111 0.43 2.93 30.05
N LEU A 112 0.56 1.67 30.52
CA LEU A 112 -0.41 0.62 30.22
C LEU A 112 -1.78 0.97 30.83
N LEU A 113 -2.82 1.06 29.99
CA LEU A 113 -4.18 1.32 30.44
C LEU A 113 -4.78 0.15 31.23
N PRO A 114 -5.63 0.42 32.25
CA PRO A 114 -6.48 -0.61 32.84
C PRO A 114 -7.29 -1.35 31.76
N ALA A 115 -7.54 -2.63 31.92
CA ALA A 115 -8.21 -3.46 30.90
C ALA A 115 -9.56 -2.88 30.44
N ALA A 116 -10.33 -2.27 31.34
CA ALA A 116 -11.64 -1.63 31.03
C ALA A 116 -11.54 -0.38 30.16
N GLN A 117 -10.35 0.23 30.05
CA GLN A 117 -10.10 1.43 29.24
C GLN A 117 -9.44 1.12 27.90
N ARG A 118 -9.00 -0.13 27.70
CA ARG A 118 -8.42 -0.57 26.42
C ARG A 118 -9.51 -0.76 25.39
N VAL A 119 -9.19 -0.49 24.14
CA VAL A 119 -10.11 -0.68 23.01
C VAL A 119 -9.65 -1.87 22.19
N GLN A 120 -10.51 -2.88 22.05
CA GLN A 120 -10.20 -4.06 21.27
C GLN A 120 -10.04 -3.73 19.78
N MET A 121 -9.09 -4.40 19.12
CA MET A 121 -8.97 -4.34 17.68
C MET A 121 -10.20 -4.97 17.01
N ARG A 122 -10.69 -4.35 15.93
CA ARG A 122 -11.85 -4.81 15.16
C ARG A 122 -11.46 -5.04 13.71
N PRO A 123 -12.15 -5.92 12.97
CA PRO A 123 -11.88 -6.12 11.53
C PRO A 123 -12.04 -4.84 10.69
N ASP A 124 -12.82 -3.90 11.18
CA ASP A 124 -13.14 -2.60 10.59
C ASP A 124 -12.47 -1.42 11.33
N SER A 125 -11.45 -1.69 12.13
CA SER A 125 -10.62 -0.65 12.78
C SER A 125 -9.99 0.26 11.74
N ILE A 126 -9.88 1.55 12.08
CA ILE A 126 -9.42 2.61 11.18
C ILE A 126 -7.99 2.97 11.54
N PHE A 127 -7.07 2.75 10.60
CA PHE A 127 -5.63 2.93 10.77
C PHE A 127 -5.13 4.17 10.04
N ASP A 128 -4.15 4.86 10.61
CA ASP A 128 -3.26 5.74 9.86
C ASP A 128 -2.39 4.90 8.92
N LEU A 129 -2.60 5.06 7.64
CA LEU A 129 -1.90 4.29 6.61
C LEU A 129 -0.44 4.74 6.40
N ALA A 130 -0.05 5.87 6.96
CA ALA A 130 1.27 6.47 6.75
C ALA A 130 1.62 6.50 5.25
N SER A 131 2.77 5.96 4.85
CA SER A 131 3.27 6.04 3.48
C SER A 131 2.46 5.27 2.43
N ILE A 132 1.50 4.42 2.79
CA ILE A 132 0.56 3.87 1.80
C ILE A 132 -0.27 5.01 1.16
N THR A 133 -0.41 6.16 1.82
CA THR A 133 -0.96 7.41 1.24
C THR A 133 -0.36 7.73 -0.13
N LYS A 134 0.92 7.41 -0.37
CA LYS A 134 1.61 7.68 -1.64
C LYS A 134 0.96 6.97 -2.83
N VAL A 135 0.39 5.79 -2.62
CA VAL A 135 -0.34 5.03 -3.64
C VAL A 135 -1.60 5.82 -4.07
N TYR A 136 -2.35 6.34 -3.11
CA TYR A 136 -3.53 7.17 -3.38
C TYR A 136 -3.17 8.46 -4.12
N THR A 137 -2.12 9.13 -3.68
CA THR A 137 -1.60 10.35 -4.35
C THR A 137 -1.16 10.06 -5.78
N ALA A 138 -0.47 8.94 -6.01
CA ALA A 138 -0.05 8.54 -7.36
C ALA A 138 -1.24 8.27 -8.28
N ILE A 139 -2.30 7.59 -7.79
CA ILE A 139 -3.54 7.39 -8.55
C ILE A 139 -4.14 8.76 -8.94
N LEU A 140 -4.22 9.71 -8.01
CA LEU A 140 -4.75 11.06 -8.30
C LEU A 140 -3.90 11.80 -9.33
N VAL A 141 -2.57 11.73 -9.24
CA VAL A 141 -1.66 12.33 -10.25
C VAL A 141 -1.91 11.70 -11.62
N LEU A 142 -1.96 10.37 -11.69
CA LEU A 142 -2.15 9.64 -12.95
C LEU A 142 -3.52 9.90 -13.57
N GLN A 143 -4.57 10.11 -12.79
CA GLN A 143 -5.86 10.60 -13.30
C GLN A 143 -5.74 11.98 -13.97
N GLN A 144 -4.87 12.87 -13.44
CA GLN A 144 -4.64 14.16 -14.08
C GLN A 144 -3.79 14.05 -15.35
N VAL A 145 -2.92 13.04 -15.42
CA VAL A 145 -2.18 12.69 -16.64
C VAL A 145 -3.14 12.21 -17.74
N GLU A 146 -4.07 11.31 -17.40
CA GLU A 146 -5.12 10.83 -18.34
C GLU A 146 -5.98 12.00 -18.88
N LYS A 147 -6.28 12.97 -18.02
CA LYS A 147 -7.06 14.16 -18.39
C LYS A 147 -6.23 15.19 -19.16
N GLY A 148 -4.94 14.93 -19.44
CA GLY A 148 -4.03 15.86 -20.14
C GLY A 148 -3.66 17.11 -19.33
N ARG A 149 -3.97 17.15 -18.03
CA ARG A 149 -3.68 18.29 -17.14
C ARG A 149 -2.25 18.25 -16.59
N LEU A 150 -1.67 17.07 -16.48
CA LEU A 150 -0.28 16.82 -16.12
C LEU A 150 0.41 16.01 -17.23
N ASP A 151 1.72 16.20 -17.37
CA ASP A 151 2.59 15.43 -18.24
C ASP A 151 3.71 14.86 -17.37
N LEU A 152 3.91 13.56 -17.39
CA LEU A 152 4.92 12.87 -16.56
C LEU A 152 6.35 13.32 -16.86
N ASP A 153 6.63 13.69 -18.10
CA ASP A 153 7.95 14.15 -18.54
C ASP A 153 8.15 15.65 -18.34
N ALA A 154 7.08 16.39 -18.03
CA ALA A 154 7.18 17.83 -17.83
C ALA A 154 7.90 18.17 -16.51
N PRO A 155 8.74 19.21 -16.50
CA PRO A 155 9.32 19.73 -15.27
C PRO A 155 8.23 20.22 -14.30
N VAL A 156 8.39 19.89 -13.00
CA VAL A 156 7.46 20.30 -11.94
C VAL A 156 7.27 21.82 -11.90
N VAL A 157 8.32 22.58 -12.13
CA VAL A 157 8.31 24.06 -12.16
C VAL A 157 7.32 24.63 -13.18
N ARG A 158 6.95 23.89 -14.22
CA ARG A 158 5.92 24.28 -15.18
C ARG A 158 4.55 24.48 -14.53
N TYR A 159 4.24 23.68 -13.51
CA TYR A 159 2.96 23.70 -12.81
C TYR A 159 3.04 24.44 -11.48
N LEU A 160 4.18 24.32 -10.79
CA LEU A 160 4.46 24.92 -9.49
C LEU A 160 5.68 25.84 -9.60
N PRO A 161 5.50 27.12 -9.99
CA PRO A 161 6.62 28.06 -10.16
C PRO A 161 7.46 28.25 -8.89
N ASP A 162 6.85 28.08 -7.69
CA ASP A 162 7.55 28.21 -6.41
C ASP A 162 8.44 26.99 -6.08
N PHE A 163 8.39 25.93 -6.88
CA PHE A 163 9.30 24.78 -6.76
C PHE A 163 10.66 25.10 -7.37
N THR A 164 11.38 26.05 -6.76
CA THR A 164 12.66 26.60 -7.26
C THR A 164 13.86 26.13 -6.45
N GLY A 165 15.04 26.25 -7.03
CA GLY A 165 16.32 25.92 -6.42
C GLY A 165 17.24 25.17 -7.38
N THR A 166 18.52 25.07 -7.04
CA THR A 166 19.54 24.43 -7.88
C THR A 166 19.14 23.01 -8.27
N GLY A 167 19.13 22.73 -9.56
CA GLY A 167 18.81 21.42 -10.15
C GLY A 167 17.32 21.08 -10.24
N LYS A 168 16.41 21.84 -9.61
CA LYS A 168 14.96 21.52 -9.58
C LYS A 168 14.25 21.69 -10.93
N SER A 169 14.78 22.53 -11.83
CA SER A 169 14.23 22.67 -13.18
C SER A 169 14.29 21.39 -14.01
N ALA A 170 15.14 20.44 -13.63
CA ALA A 170 15.25 19.14 -14.27
C ALA A 170 14.34 18.05 -13.62
N VAL A 171 13.69 18.34 -12.49
CA VAL A 171 12.81 17.38 -11.81
C VAL A 171 11.48 17.30 -12.53
N THR A 172 11.13 16.11 -13.03
CA THR A 172 9.85 15.86 -13.71
C THR A 172 8.81 15.29 -12.76
N VAL A 173 7.54 15.28 -13.19
CA VAL A 173 6.44 14.68 -12.43
C VAL A 173 6.68 13.20 -12.18
N ALA A 174 7.15 12.43 -13.17
CA ALA A 174 7.49 11.02 -13.02
C ALA A 174 8.56 10.78 -11.95
N MET A 175 9.59 11.65 -11.89
CA MET A 175 10.69 11.52 -10.91
C MET A 175 10.21 11.69 -9.47
N LEU A 176 9.13 12.46 -9.22
CA LEU A 176 8.53 12.56 -7.89
C LEU A 176 7.93 11.22 -7.46
N LEU A 177 7.17 10.57 -8.35
CA LEU A 177 6.47 9.31 -8.09
C LEU A 177 7.43 8.11 -8.02
N ALA A 178 8.52 8.13 -8.80
CA ALA A 178 9.53 7.08 -8.87
C ALA A 178 10.66 7.24 -7.83
N HIS A 179 10.63 8.28 -7.00
CA HIS A 179 11.69 8.60 -6.01
C HIS A 179 13.08 8.80 -6.63
N THR A 180 13.14 9.38 -7.83
CA THR A 180 14.40 9.70 -8.52
C THR A 180 14.66 11.20 -8.66
N SER A 181 13.85 12.02 -7.99
CA SER A 181 13.95 13.49 -8.04
C SER A 181 15.21 14.06 -7.37
N GLY A 182 15.86 13.28 -6.50
CA GLY A 182 16.96 13.77 -5.66
C GLY A 182 16.52 14.58 -4.44
N LEU A 183 15.21 14.70 -4.18
CA LEU A 183 14.67 15.33 -2.97
C LEU A 183 14.90 14.43 -1.74
N PRO A 184 15.06 15.01 -0.52
CA PRO A 184 15.28 14.24 0.70
C PRO A 184 14.02 13.52 1.19
N VAL A 185 14.18 12.65 2.21
CA VAL A 185 13.07 11.97 2.88
C VAL A 185 12.14 12.97 3.57
N GLY A 186 12.67 13.93 4.30
CA GLY A 186 11.89 14.91 5.08
C GLY A 186 12.13 16.34 4.62
N ALA A 187 11.13 17.20 4.80
CA ALA A 187 11.26 18.65 4.64
C ALA A 187 11.63 19.29 5.98
N SER A 188 12.50 20.32 5.94
CA SER A 188 12.81 21.18 7.09
C SER A 188 11.97 22.44 7.08
N GLY A 189 11.90 23.15 8.24
CA GLY A 189 11.20 24.43 8.37
C GLY A 189 9.67 24.34 8.37
N THR A 190 9.10 23.15 8.52
CA THR A 190 7.66 22.94 8.55
C THR A 190 7.03 23.04 9.94
N GLY A 191 7.84 23.14 11.01
CA GLY A 191 7.36 23.11 12.40
C GLY A 191 6.81 24.43 12.92
N SER A 192 6.97 25.55 12.19
CA SER A 192 6.58 26.89 12.64
C SER A 192 5.96 27.73 11.51
N GLY A 193 5.30 28.83 11.90
CA GLY A 193 4.66 29.75 10.96
C GLY A 193 3.27 29.31 10.50
N THR A 194 2.71 30.06 9.54
CA THR A 194 1.42 29.75 8.93
C THR A 194 1.48 28.49 8.05
N LEU A 195 0.33 27.90 7.75
CA LEU A 195 0.26 26.74 6.86
C LEU A 195 0.89 27.03 5.50
N ASP A 196 0.65 28.20 4.93
CA ASP A 196 1.28 28.64 3.65
C ASP A 196 2.79 28.75 3.77
N ALA A 197 3.31 29.27 4.88
CA ALA A 197 4.75 29.34 5.12
C ALA A 197 5.38 27.95 5.18
N ARG A 198 4.72 27.00 5.82
CA ARG A 198 5.15 25.59 5.89
C ARG A 198 5.15 24.93 4.52
N TRP A 199 4.14 25.16 3.70
CA TRP A 199 4.10 24.65 2.33
C TRP A 199 5.17 25.31 1.44
N ARG A 200 5.45 26.62 1.59
CA ARG A 200 6.60 27.23 0.93
C ARG A 200 7.92 26.60 1.35
N ALA A 201 8.10 26.25 2.61
CA ALA A 201 9.29 25.52 3.08
C ALA A 201 9.44 24.16 2.40
N VAL A 202 8.35 23.41 2.24
CA VAL A 202 8.34 22.15 1.47
C VAL A 202 8.80 22.39 0.03
N LEU A 203 8.18 23.35 -0.66
CA LEU A 203 8.52 23.66 -2.05
C LEU A 203 9.95 24.20 -2.21
N ALA A 204 10.48 24.89 -1.21
CA ALA A 204 11.86 25.40 -1.18
C ALA A 204 12.91 24.33 -0.79
N THR A 205 12.50 23.15 -0.28
CA THR A 205 13.43 22.10 0.15
C THR A 205 14.44 21.78 -0.95
N PRO A 206 15.77 21.90 -0.70
CA PRO A 206 16.77 21.65 -1.72
C PRO A 206 16.88 20.16 -2.07
N LEU A 207 17.45 19.86 -3.23
CA LEU A 207 17.92 18.51 -3.54
C LEU A 207 19.04 18.12 -2.56
N VAL A 208 19.18 16.82 -2.29
CA VAL A 208 20.32 16.30 -1.52
C VAL A 208 21.62 16.69 -2.24
N SER A 209 22.64 17.09 -1.48
CA SER A 209 23.93 17.49 -2.04
C SER A 209 24.47 16.45 -3.02
N GLY A 210 24.89 16.90 -4.20
CA GLY A 210 25.38 16.02 -5.28
C GLY A 210 24.31 15.19 -6.01
N ALA A 211 23.02 15.32 -5.63
CA ALA A 211 21.97 14.57 -6.33
C ALA A 211 21.72 15.14 -7.74
N VAL A 212 21.69 14.24 -8.72
CA VAL A 212 21.29 14.53 -10.10
C VAL A 212 19.94 13.86 -10.35
N PRO A 213 18.89 14.64 -10.67
CA PRO A 213 17.56 14.09 -10.94
C PRO A 213 17.59 12.98 -12.01
N GLY A 214 16.86 11.90 -11.76
CA GLY A 214 16.75 10.75 -12.65
C GLY A 214 17.90 9.74 -12.61
N ARG A 215 18.90 9.90 -11.74
CA ARG A 215 20.09 9.05 -11.72
C ARG A 215 20.14 8.00 -10.62
N VAL A 216 19.48 8.26 -9.50
CA VAL A 216 19.53 7.40 -8.31
C VAL A 216 18.14 7.29 -7.71
N PHE A 217 17.74 6.09 -7.36
CA PHE A 217 16.59 5.90 -6.48
C PHE A 217 16.97 6.37 -5.07
N ARG A 218 16.20 7.30 -4.54
CA ARG A 218 16.29 7.78 -3.17
C ARG A 218 14.88 8.05 -2.67
N TYR A 219 14.43 7.22 -1.74
CA TYR A 219 13.10 7.39 -1.16
C TYR A 219 12.90 8.83 -0.65
N SER A 220 11.82 9.47 -1.07
CA SER A 220 11.53 10.87 -0.76
C SER A 220 10.06 11.08 -0.42
N SER A 221 9.77 11.48 0.81
CA SER A 221 8.44 11.96 1.16
C SER A 221 8.18 13.36 0.60
N VAL A 222 9.21 14.19 0.48
CA VAL A 222 9.09 15.54 -0.13
C VAL A 222 8.60 15.44 -1.56
N GLY A 223 9.07 14.46 -2.34
CA GLY A 223 8.58 14.23 -3.70
C GLY A 223 7.07 14.05 -3.76
N LEU A 224 6.51 13.26 -2.84
CA LEU A 224 5.07 13.01 -2.80
C LEU A 224 4.27 14.17 -2.17
N MET A 225 4.87 14.98 -1.28
CA MET A 225 4.27 16.25 -0.84
C MET A 225 4.07 17.18 -2.05
N VAL A 226 5.10 17.32 -2.88
CA VAL A 226 5.06 18.13 -4.11
C VAL A 226 4.06 17.54 -5.11
N ALA A 227 3.99 16.20 -5.25
CA ALA A 227 3.00 15.53 -6.10
C ALA A 227 1.56 15.82 -5.65
N GLY A 228 1.28 15.84 -4.34
CA GLY A 228 -0.01 16.29 -3.81
C GLY A 228 -0.34 17.73 -4.19
N LYS A 229 0.64 18.64 -4.10
CA LYS A 229 0.46 20.05 -4.53
C LYS A 229 0.22 20.19 -6.03
N LEU A 230 0.78 19.30 -6.85
CA LEU A 230 0.45 19.25 -8.29
C LEU A 230 -1.03 18.90 -8.50
N VAL A 231 -1.56 17.92 -7.78
CA VAL A 231 -2.99 17.58 -7.85
C VAL A 231 -3.84 18.79 -7.48
N GLU A 232 -3.56 19.45 -6.34
CA GLU A 232 -4.30 20.65 -5.92
C GLU A 232 -4.25 21.75 -6.99
N LYS A 233 -3.07 22.00 -7.54
CA LYS A 233 -2.86 23.07 -8.56
C LYS A 233 -3.69 22.84 -9.81
N VAL A 234 -3.74 21.62 -10.33
CA VAL A 234 -4.41 21.35 -11.61
C VAL A 234 -5.89 21.00 -11.48
N THR A 235 -6.34 20.68 -10.28
CA THR A 235 -7.77 20.40 -10.01
C THR A 235 -8.51 21.61 -9.44
N GLY A 236 -7.80 22.53 -8.78
CA GLY A 236 -8.42 23.61 -8.00
C GLY A 236 -9.06 23.12 -6.70
N GLN A 237 -8.86 21.87 -6.33
CA GLN A 237 -9.37 21.24 -5.11
C GLN A 237 -8.23 21.06 -4.10
N THR A 238 -8.54 21.04 -2.80
CA THR A 238 -7.58 20.54 -1.80
C THR A 238 -7.37 19.04 -2.00
N LEU A 239 -6.24 18.49 -1.54
CA LEU A 239 -5.90 17.08 -1.80
C LEU A 239 -6.90 16.09 -1.19
N ASP A 240 -7.46 16.41 -0.02
CA ASP A 240 -8.53 15.61 0.60
C ASP A 240 -9.84 15.65 -0.19
N GLN A 241 -10.23 16.82 -0.74
CA GLN A 241 -11.36 16.93 -1.66
C GLN A 241 -11.12 16.15 -2.95
N ALA A 242 -9.91 16.27 -3.53
CA ALA A 242 -9.55 15.52 -4.73
C ALA A 242 -9.56 14.01 -4.49
N LEU A 243 -9.08 13.54 -3.33
CA LEU A 243 -9.18 12.14 -2.91
C LEU A 243 -10.64 11.69 -2.82
N LYS A 244 -11.45 12.49 -2.15
CA LYS A 244 -12.87 12.17 -1.96
C LYS A 244 -13.61 12.06 -3.28
N THR A 245 -13.55 13.10 -4.11
CA THR A 245 -14.34 13.22 -5.36
C THR A 245 -13.88 12.26 -6.45
N ASN A 246 -12.56 12.01 -6.57
CA ASN A 246 -12.02 11.27 -7.70
C ASN A 246 -11.66 9.81 -7.38
N LEU A 247 -11.70 9.41 -6.10
CA LEU A 247 -11.32 8.05 -5.73
C LEU A 247 -12.27 7.43 -4.70
N THR A 248 -12.46 8.02 -3.52
CA THR A 248 -13.20 7.33 -2.45
C THR A 248 -14.71 7.30 -2.68
N ASP A 249 -15.34 8.37 -3.13
CA ASP A 249 -16.77 8.38 -3.46
C ASP A 249 -17.11 7.45 -4.64
N PRO A 250 -16.38 7.48 -5.79
CA PRO A 250 -16.63 6.54 -6.88
C PRO A 250 -16.50 5.07 -6.50
N LEU A 251 -15.62 4.74 -5.55
CA LEU A 251 -15.40 3.38 -5.07
C LEU A 251 -16.23 3.01 -3.83
N GLY A 252 -17.03 3.93 -3.29
CA GLY A 252 -17.84 3.72 -2.10
C GLY A 252 -17.02 3.53 -0.81
N LEU A 253 -15.80 4.08 -0.74
CA LEU A 253 -14.91 3.96 0.42
C LEU A 253 -15.29 4.98 1.49
N ARG A 254 -16.10 4.56 2.44
CA ARG A 254 -16.68 5.44 3.47
C ARG A 254 -15.72 5.77 4.62
N TRP A 255 -14.72 4.91 4.83
CA TRP A 255 -13.81 4.96 5.97
C TRP A 255 -12.38 5.32 5.55
N THR A 256 -12.22 5.84 4.32
CA THR A 256 -10.95 6.26 3.75
C THR A 256 -10.92 7.75 3.53
N GLY A 257 -9.96 8.45 4.13
CA GLY A 257 -9.80 9.90 3.95
C GLY A 257 -8.74 10.50 4.87
N PHE A 258 -8.46 11.77 4.65
CA PHE A 258 -7.61 12.57 5.51
C PHE A 258 -8.38 13.08 6.73
N THR A 259 -7.68 13.48 7.78
CA THR A 259 -8.22 14.18 8.96
C THR A 259 -9.52 13.55 9.51
N PRO A 260 -9.53 12.26 9.90
CA PRO A 260 -10.74 11.51 10.23
C PRO A 260 -11.56 12.15 11.36
N ASN A 261 -10.94 12.98 12.21
CA ASN A 261 -11.62 13.68 13.28
C ASN A 261 -12.67 14.69 12.80
N THR A 262 -12.66 15.06 11.51
CA THR A 262 -13.60 16.04 10.93
C THR A 262 -14.85 15.40 10.33
N TRP A 263 -14.82 14.10 10.00
CA TRP A 263 -15.93 13.44 9.30
C TRP A 263 -16.38 12.11 9.93
N ILE A 264 -15.63 11.57 10.92
CA ILE A 264 -16.05 10.40 11.70
C ILE A 264 -16.68 10.86 13.01
N SER A 265 -17.82 10.29 13.38
CA SER A 265 -18.47 10.60 14.65
C SER A 265 -17.58 10.25 15.86
N SER A 266 -17.78 10.92 16.99
CA SER A 266 -17.02 10.65 18.23
C SER A 266 -17.18 9.20 18.70
N ALA A 267 -18.38 8.62 18.55
CA ALA A 267 -18.66 7.24 18.92
C ALA A 267 -17.87 6.25 18.04
N GLU A 268 -17.86 6.44 16.72
CA GLU A 268 -17.08 5.62 15.78
C GLU A 268 -15.58 5.76 16.02
N ARG A 269 -15.10 6.97 16.30
CA ARG A 269 -13.69 7.19 16.65
C ARG A 269 -13.32 6.45 17.93
N ALA A 270 -14.13 6.54 18.96
CA ALA A 270 -13.91 5.84 20.22
C ALA A 270 -13.85 4.32 20.03
N ALA A 271 -14.70 3.77 19.17
CA ALA A 271 -14.81 2.32 18.94
C ALA A 271 -13.78 1.74 17.96
N ARG A 272 -13.34 2.50 16.96
CA ARG A 272 -12.65 1.96 15.77
C ARG A 272 -11.31 2.59 15.46
N MET A 273 -11.05 3.83 15.94
CA MET A 273 -9.80 4.51 15.63
C MET A 273 -8.63 3.84 16.35
N VAL A 274 -7.57 3.55 15.62
CA VAL A 274 -6.36 2.91 16.13
C VAL A 274 -5.37 3.97 16.61
N ALA A 275 -4.76 3.76 17.78
CA ALA A 275 -3.72 4.62 18.30
C ALA A 275 -2.38 4.34 17.60
N THR A 276 -1.59 5.39 17.34
CA THR A 276 -0.31 5.32 16.60
C THR A 276 0.89 5.82 17.39
N ASP A 277 0.70 6.51 18.51
CA ASP A 277 1.80 6.95 19.39
C ASP A 277 1.28 7.14 20.83
N ALA A 278 2.14 6.98 21.82
CA ALA A 278 1.88 7.32 23.21
C ALA A 278 3.17 7.76 23.94
N ARG A 279 4.23 8.12 23.20
CA ARG A 279 5.49 8.60 23.78
C ARG A 279 5.26 9.89 24.57
N SER A 280 6.02 10.06 25.65
CA SER A 280 5.96 11.28 26.49
C SER A 280 6.17 12.57 25.70
N SER A 281 6.99 12.51 24.63
CA SER A 281 7.30 13.67 23.79
C SER A 281 6.16 14.08 22.85
N ARG A 282 5.19 13.19 22.59
CA ARG A 282 4.06 13.43 21.65
C ARG A 282 2.68 13.28 22.26
N GLY A 283 2.59 12.59 23.40
CA GLY A 283 1.30 12.21 23.96
C GLY A 283 0.61 11.09 23.17
N LEU A 284 -0.65 10.83 23.48
CA LEU A 284 -1.48 9.85 22.80
C LEU A 284 -1.96 10.39 21.45
N LEU A 285 -1.51 9.77 20.35
CA LEU A 285 -2.03 10.05 19.01
C LEU A 285 -3.09 9.02 18.61
N ARG A 286 -4.30 9.51 18.33
CA ARG A 286 -5.44 8.69 17.90
C ARG A 286 -6.36 9.50 16.99
N GLY A 287 -6.39 9.17 15.70
CA GLY A 287 -7.12 9.94 14.67
C GLY A 287 -6.42 11.24 14.26
N VAL A 288 -5.15 11.38 14.63
CA VAL A 288 -4.24 12.43 14.18
C VAL A 288 -3.08 11.73 13.46
N VAL A 289 -2.67 12.26 12.31
CA VAL A 289 -1.60 11.67 11.51
C VAL A 289 -0.30 11.55 12.31
N HIS A 290 0.32 10.37 12.24
CA HIS A 290 1.57 10.08 12.96
C HIS A 290 2.76 10.87 12.43
N ASP A 291 2.85 11.03 11.10
CA ASP A 291 3.94 11.77 10.45
C ASP A 291 3.95 13.24 10.90
N ASP A 292 5.08 13.68 11.46
CA ASP A 292 5.21 15.04 12.02
C ASP A 292 5.05 16.11 10.96
N VAL A 293 5.63 15.90 9.77
CA VAL A 293 5.56 16.88 8.68
C VAL A 293 4.14 16.96 8.15
N ALA A 294 3.46 15.83 7.94
CA ALA A 294 2.07 15.82 7.52
C ALA A 294 1.17 16.50 8.57
N ASN A 295 1.41 16.27 9.86
CA ASN A 295 0.70 16.93 10.94
C ASN A 295 0.89 18.46 10.90
N HIS A 296 2.12 18.93 10.78
CA HIS A 296 2.45 20.35 10.62
C HIS A 296 1.81 20.96 9.35
N LEU A 297 1.57 20.16 8.33
CA LEU A 297 0.89 20.57 7.10
C LEU A 297 -0.65 20.46 7.18
N GLY A 298 -1.21 20.33 8.38
CA GLY A 298 -2.65 20.28 8.62
C GLY A 298 -3.27 18.90 8.46
N GLY A 299 -2.47 17.84 8.42
CA GLY A 299 -2.91 16.46 8.31
C GLY A 299 -3.24 16.00 6.89
N VAL A 300 -3.07 16.88 5.89
CA VAL A 300 -3.37 16.61 4.47
C VAL A 300 -2.11 16.79 3.65
N ALA A 301 -1.43 15.68 3.31
CA ALA A 301 -0.20 15.74 2.53
C ALA A 301 -0.04 14.49 1.65
N GLY A 302 0.53 14.64 0.46
CA GLY A 302 0.61 13.57 -0.53
C GLY A 302 1.47 12.35 -0.14
N HIS A 303 2.23 12.44 0.94
CA HIS A 303 3.12 11.38 1.39
C HIS A 303 2.59 10.58 2.58
N ALA A 304 1.67 11.14 3.40
CA ALA A 304 1.08 10.55 4.60
C ALA A 304 -0.21 11.28 4.99
N GLY A 305 -1.07 10.65 5.80
CA GLY A 305 -2.26 11.24 6.38
C GLY A 305 -3.59 10.63 5.93
N VAL A 306 -3.59 9.68 4.99
CA VAL A 306 -4.79 8.88 4.69
C VAL A 306 -5.00 7.86 5.80
N PHE A 307 -6.21 7.85 6.35
CA PHE A 307 -6.72 6.83 7.24
C PHE A 307 -7.65 5.89 6.48
N SER A 308 -7.67 4.60 6.83
CA SER A 308 -8.54 3.62 6.19
C SER A 308 -8.68 2.34 7.02
N THR A 309 -9.51 1.42 6.54
CA THR A 309 -9.70 0.07 7.07
C THR A 309 -9.05 -0.98 6.17
N ALA A 310 -8.78 -2.18 6.69
CA ALA A 310 -8.20 -3.26 5.87
C ALA A 310 -9.09 -3.64 4.66
N PRO A 311 -10.43 -3.73 4.78
CA PRO A 311 -11.29 -3.96 3.62
C PRO A 311 -11.17 -2.88 2.54
N GLU A 312 -11.09 -1.59 2.91
CA GLU A 312 -11.03 -0.52 1.92
C GLU A 312 -9.63 -0.36 1.30
N VAL A 313 -8.56 -0.66 2.04
CA VAL A 313 -7.21 -0.79 1.46
C VAL A 313 -7.15 -1.94 0.44
N ALA A 314 -7.84 -3.06 0.72
CA ALA A 314 -7.93 -4.18 -0.22
C ALA A 314 -8.66 -3.81 -1.52
N VAL A 315 -9.63 -2.89 -1.48
CA VAL A 315 -10.26 -2.35 -2.70
C VAL A 315 -9.24 -1.65 -3.58
N ILE A 316 -8.31 -0.86 -3.01
CA ILE A 316 -7.24 -0.22 -3.78
C ILE A 316 -6.29 -1.25 -4.40
N GLY A 317 -5.91 -2.29 -3.64
CA GLY A 317 -5.13 -3.40 -4.19
C GLY A 317 -5.85 -4.10 -5.35
N ARG A 318 -7.14 -4.36 -5.19
CA ARG A 318 -7.98 -4.98 -6.22
C ARG A 318 -8.15 -4.08 -7.44
N LEU A 319 -8.38 -2.77 -7.26
CA LEU A 319 -8.46 -1.79 -8.33
C LEU A 319 -7.25 -1.84 -9.25
N LEU A 320 -6.04 -1.87 -8.66
CA LEU A 320 -4.79 -1.94 -9.43
C LEU A 320 -4.59 -3.33 -10.07
N LEU A 321 -4.94 -4.40 -9.36
CA LEU A 321 -4.88 -5.76 -9.87
C LEU A 321 -5.79 -5.98 -11.09
N ASP A 322 -6.98 -5.36 -11.07
CA ASP A 322 -7.99 -5.49 -12.11
C ASP A 322 -7.90 -4.35 -13.17
N GLY A 323 -6.71 -3.77 -13.36
CA GLY A 323 -6.44 -2.81 -14.44
C GLY A 323 -7.23 -1.50 -14.35
N GLY A 324 -7.44 -1.01 -13.12
CA GLY A 324 -8.07 0.29 -12.85
C GLY A 324 -9.60 0.26 -12.77
N VAL A 325 -10.19 -0.93 -12.62
CA VAL A 325 -11.65 -1.11 -12.47
C VAL A 325 -11.94 -1.81 -11.14
N HIS A 326 -12.95 -1.36 -10.43
CA HIS A 326 -13.51 -2.07 -9.28
C HIS A 326 -15.02 -1.84 -9.19
N GLY A 327 -15.80 -2.91 -8.94
CA GLY A 327 -17.26 -2.82 -8.86
C GLY A 327 -17.94 -2.23 -10.12
N GLY A 328 -17.37 -2.41 -11.29
CA GLY A 328 -17.83 -1.80 -12.55
C GLY A 328 -17.40 -0.35 -12.75
N GLN A 329 -16.81 0.27 -11.75
CA GLN A 329 -16.34 1.66 -11.81
C GLN A 329 -14.89 1.71 -12.31
N ARG A 330 -14.64 2.43 -13.41
CA ARG A 330 -13.28 2.69 -13.90
C ARG A 330 -12.73 3.97 -13.26
N VAL A 331 -11.57 3.84 -12.64
CA VAL A 331 -10.84 4.92 -11.96
C VAL A 331 -9.60 5.33 -12.76
N LEU A 332 -8.93 4.37 -13.39
CA LEU A 332 -7.78 4.55 -14.27
C LEU A 332 -7.96 3.68 -15.52
N ALA A 333 -7.39 4.11 -16.63
CA ALA A 333 -7.24 3.27 -17.81
C ALA A 333 -6.27 2.11 -17.52
N GLU A 334 -6.50 0.96 -18.14
CA GLU A 334 -5.62 -0.20 -17.99
C GLU A 334 -4.17 0.10 -18.40
N SER A 335 -3.98 0.89 -19.46
CA SER A 335 -2.67 1.35 -19.91
C SER A 335 -1.95 2.20 -18.86
N THR A 336 -2.70 3.01 -18.12
CA THR A 336 -2.15 3.84 -17.03
C THR A 336 -1.77 2.98 -15.83
N VAL A 337 -2.56 1.97 -15.48
CA VAL A 337 -2.20 1.02 -14.44
C VAL A 337 -0.95 0.24 -14.84
N ARG A 338 -0.85 -0.26 -16.08
CA ARG A 338 0.38 -0.90 -16.57
C ARG A 338 1.59 0.03 -16.47
N LEU A 339 1.45 1.30 -16.84
CA LEU A 339 2.50 2.30 -16.69
C LEU A 339 2.89 2.50 -15.21
N MET A 340 1.90 2.61 -14.32
CA MET A 340 2.11 2.75 -12.88
C MET A 340 2.91 1.59 -12.30
N LEU A 341 2.66 0.36 -12.77
CA LEU A 341 3.26 -0.88 -12.28
C LEU A 341 4.55 -1.27 -13.05
N THR A 342 4.95 -0.54 -14.08
CA THR A 342 6.21 -0.76 -14.77
C THR A 342 7.39 -0.23 -13.95
N ASN A 343 8.49 -1.00 -13.87
CA ASN A 343 9.68 -0.57 -13.16
C ASN A 343 10.30 0.67 -13.83
N ALA A 344 10.08 1.83 -13.23
CA ALA A 344 10.59 3.10 -13.71
C ALA A 344 12.11 3.29 -13.45
N ASN A 345 12.68 2.46 -12.58
CA ASN A 345 14.04 2.62 -12.06
C ASN A 345 14.96 1.45 -12.46
N ALA A 346 14.59 0.66 -13.45
CA ALA A 346 15.38 -0.49 -13.88
C ALA A 346 16.85 -0.12 -14.12
N GLY A 347 17.77 -0.79 -13.43
CA GLY A 347 19.21 -0.57 -13.54
C GLY A 347 19.75 0.69 -12.84
N LEU A 348 18.91 1.46 -12.16
CA LEU A 348 19.39 2.58 -11.34
C LEU A 348 19.97 2.08 -10.01
N PRO A 349 21.02 2.73 -9.48
CA PRO A 349 21.45 2.48 -8.12
C PRO A 349 20.41 2.97 -7.11
N ALA A 350 20.33 2.30 -5.96
CA ALA A 350 19.51 2.70 -4.83
C ALA A 350 20.38 3.25 -3.68
N VAL A 351 19.88 4.25 -2.98
CA VAL A 351 20.46 4.75 -1.73
C VAL A 351 19.37 4.76 -0.67
N ASP A 352 19.48 3.83 0.28
CA ASP A 352 18.60 3.70 1.44
C ASP A 352 19.45 3.34 2.66
N ALA A 353 19.55 4.26 3.64
CA ALA A 353 20.37 4.06 4.82
C ALA A 353 19.77 3.01 5.79
N GLU A 354 18.45 2.83 5.76
CA GLU A 354 17.75 1.85 6.61
C GLU A 354 17.79 0.43 5.99
N ARG A 355 17.91 0.36 4.66
CA ARG A 355 17.91 -0.89 3.87
C ARG A 355 18.98 -0.84 2.79
N PRO A 356 20.26 -1.08 3.16
CA PRO A 356 21.39 -0.96 2.22
C PRO A 356 21.28 -1.88 1.00
N ASP A 357 20.67 -3.07 1.18
CA ASP A 357 20.49 -4.08 0.12
C ASP A 357 19.20 -3.89 -0.70
N ARG A 358 18.47 -2.81 -0.46
CA ARG A 358 17.25 -2.49 -1.20
C ARG A 358 17.55 -2.26 -2.68
N THR A 359 16.77 -2.88 -3.56
CA THR A 359 16.82 -2.58 -4.99
C THR A 359 16.12 -1.26 -5.30
N SER A 360 16.41 -0.67 -6.46
CA SER A 360 15.73 0.52 -6.96
C SER A 360 14.35 0.23 -7.55
N ASP A 361 13.91 -1.03 -7.58
CA ASP A 361 12.67 -1.47 -8.23
C ASP A 361 11.47 -0.71 -7.67
N HIS A 362 10.92 0.18 -8.48
CA HIS A 362 9.82 1.06 -8.12
C HIS A 362 9.04 1.47 -9.37
N GLY A 363 7.71 1.45 -9.27
CA GLY A 363 6.82 2.02 -10.26
C GLY A 363 6.48 3.47 -9.95
N LEU A 364 5.39 3.98 -10.48
CA LEU A 364 4.93 5.34 -10.17
C LEU A 364 4.08 5.32 -8.89
N GLY A 365 4.74 5.53 -7.74
CA GLY A 365 4.10 5.56 -6.42
C GLY A 365 3.84 4.20 -5.79
N VAL A 366 4.39 3.12 -6.35
CA VAL A 366 4.34 1.77 -5.81
C VAL A 366 5.73 1.16 -5.76
N VAL A 367 5.98 0.39 -4.70
CA VAL A 367 7.21 -0.41 -4.53
C VAL A 367 7.05 -1.71 -5.31
N LEU A 368 8.10 -2.15 -6.01
CA LEU A 368 8.11 -3.39 -6.77
C LEU A 368 9.15 -4.35 -6.22
N ASN A 369 8.87 -5.67 -6.25
CA ASN A 369 9.86 -6.74 -6.07
C ASN A 369 10.80 -6.53 -4.86
N GLN A 370 10.25 -6.35 -3.66
CA GLN A 370 11.04 -6.08 -2.46
C GLN A 370 10.92 -7.19 -1.42
N PRO A 371 11.88 -8.13 -1.34
CA PRO A 371 11.83 -9.26 -0.41
C PRO A 371 11.71 -8.87 1.06
N TRP A 372 12.22 -7.70 1.46
CA TRP A 372 12.24 -7.23 2.84
C TRP A 372 10.85 -7.06 3.48
N PHE A 373 9.75 -6.97 2.67
CA PHE A 373 8.37 -7.00 3.18
C PHE A 373 7.45 -7.97 2.43
N MET A 374 7.84 -8.39 1.22
CA MET A 374 7.06 -9.30 0.38
C MET A 374 7.43 -10.77 0.61
N GLY A 375 8.56 -11.05 1.29
CA GLY A 375 9.05 -12.39 1.54
C GLY A 375 9.17 -13.23 0.27
N ARG A 376 8.77 -14.49 0.34
CA ARG A 376 8.79 -15.45 -0.77
C ARG A 376 7.81 -15.12 -1.92
N ILE A 377 6.89 -14.16 -1.71
CA ILE A 377 5.98 -13.70 -2.76
C ILE A 377 6.68 -12.76 -3.72
N SER A 378 7.79 -12.14 -3.30
CA SER A 378 8.54 -11.14 -4.10
C SER A 378 8.90 -11.66 -5.49
N ARG A 379 8.50 -10.92 -6.53
CA ARG A 379 8.72 -11.16 -7.96
C ARG A 379 8.73 -9.83 -8.71
N PRO A 380 9.25 -9.77 -9.94
CA PRO A 380 9.23 -8.55 -10.74
C PRO A 380 7.83 -7.94 -10.94
N THR A 381 6.77 -8.76 -10.89
CA THR A 381 5.37 -8.36 -11.04
C THR A 381 4.70 -7.97 -9.73
N THR A 382 5.23 -8.41 -8.58
CA THR A 382 4.68 -8.07 -7.26
C THR A 382 4.88 -6.60 -6.93
N PHE A 383 3.83 -5.97 -6.42
CA PHE A 383 3.86 -4.56 -6.04
C PHE A 383 3.14 -4.29 -4.73
N GLY A 384 3.34 -3.12 -4.19
CA GLY A 384 2.66 -2.69 -2.99
C GLY A 384 3.28 -1.44 -2.38
N HIS A 385 3.00 -1.23 -1.12
CA HIS A 385 3.63 -0.19 -0.31
C HIS A 385 3.52 -0.52 1.18
N THR A 386 4.45 0.02 1.97
CA THR A 386 4.42 -0.10 3.44
C THR A 386 4.21 1.26 4.09
N GLY A 387 3.69 1.26 5.32
CA GLY A 387 3.54 2.45 6.15
C GLY A 387 4.36 2.35 7.44
N PHE A 388 4.90 3.49 7.86
CA PHE A 388 5.72 3.61 9.07
C PHE A 388 4.98 3.12 10.33
N THR A 389 3.68 3.34 10.40
CA THR A 389 2.80 2.91 11.49
C THR A 389 2.66 1.40 11.64
N GLY A 390 3.18 0.62 10.69
CA GLY A 390 3.13 -0.84 10.68
C GLY A 390 2.15 -1.41 9.65
N THR A 391 1.66 -0.59 8.74
CA THR A 391 0.71 -0.97 7.69
C THR A 391 1.44 -1.48 6.45
N SER A 392 0.80 -2.36 5.67
CA SER A 392 1.27 -2.81 4.35
C SER A 392 0.13 -3.24 3.44
N LEU A 393 0.31 -2.96 2.16
CA LEU A 393 -0.45 -3.50 1.03
C LEU A 393 0.54 -4.24 0.14
N LEU A 394 0.24 -5.50 -0.20
CA LEU A 394 0.99 -6.32 -1.14
C LEU A 394 0.03 -6.92 -2.14
N VAL A 395 0.39 -6.86 -3.42
CA VAL A 395 -0.40 -7.43 -4.53
C VAL A 395 0.52 -8.28 -5.39
N ASP A 396 0.09 -9.51 -5.68
CA ASP A 396 0.74 -10.41 -6.63
C ASP A 396 -0.23 -10.67 -7.80
N PRO A 397 0.01 -10.05 -8.97
CA PRO A 397 -0.84 -10.25 -10.14
C PRO A 397 -0.89 -11.69 -10.65
N ASP A 398 0.23 -12.41 -10.58
CA ASP A 398 0.34 -13.77 -11.12
C ASP A 398 -0.53 -14.77 -10.33
N ARG A 399 -0.66 -14.54 -9.01
CA ARG A 399 -1.51 -15.34 -8.12
C ARG A 399 -2.84 -14.67 -7.77
N ARG A 400 -3.14 -13.52 -8.39
CA ARG A 400 -4.32 -12.68 -8.13
C ARG A 400 -4.54 -12.42 -6.63
N LEU A 401 -3.43 -12.24 -5.91
CA LEU A 401 -3.39 -12.00 -4.48
C LEU A 401 -3.49 -10.52 -4.16
N VAL A 402 -4.31 -10.18 -3.16
CA VAL A 402 -4.24 -8.93 -2.42
C VAL A 402 -4.08 -9.27 -0.93
N LEU A 403 -2.98 -8.86 -0.33
CA LEU A 403 -2.67 -9.03 1.08
C LEU A 403 -2.54 -7.66 1.74
N VAL A 404 -3.39 -7.41 2.74
CA VAL A 404 -3.37 -6.22 3.58
C VAL A 404 -3.04 -6.65 5.01
N LEU A 405 -1.98 -6.08 5.57
CA LEU A 405 -1.65 -6.21 6.99
C LEU A 405 -1.57 -4.82 7.60
N LEU A 406 -2.46 -4.51 8.53
CA LEU A 406 -2.48 -3.26 9.26
C LEU A 406 -2.18 -3.54 10.73
N THR A 407 -1.09 -2.99 11.25
CA THR A 407 -0.72 -3.08 12.66
C THR A 407 -0.55 -1.68 13.24
N ASN A 408 -0.63 -1.54 14.55
CA ASN A 408 -0.29 -0.32 15.24
C ASN A 408 1.10 -0.40 15.91
N ARG A 409 2.09 -0.84 15.13
CA ARG A 409 3.49 -1.02 15.62
C ARG A 409 4.08 0.26 16.21
N ALA A 410 3.61 1.43 15.79
CA ALA A 410 4.08 2.70 16.32
C ALA A 410 3.47 3.03 17.70
N HIS A 411 2.42 2.32 18.15
CA HIS A 411 1.81 2.46 19.45
C HIS A 411 2.35 1.42 20.45
N PRO A 412 2.91 1.80 21.59
CA PRO A 412 3.02 3.17 22.10
C PRO A 412 4.26 3.93 21.62
N ASN A 413 5.24 3.22 21.03
CA ASN A 413 6.52 3.79 20.61
C ASN A 413 7.05 3.04 19.40
N TRP A 414 7.22 3.76 18.29
CA TRP A 414 7.70 3.21 17.05
C TRP A 414 9.10 2.56 17.11
N SER A 415 9.94 2.95 18.07
CA SER A 415 11.28 2.38 18.21
C SER A 415 11.31 1.00 18.88
N TRP A 416 10.13 0.49 19.35
CA TRP A 416 10.06 -0.78 20.04
C TRP A 416 10.22 -1.98 19.12
N ALA A 417 9.82 -1.85 17.84
CA ALA A 417 9.89 -2.97 16.92
C ALA A 417 10.12 -2.54 15.47
N ASP A 418 10.84 -3.37 14.72
CA ASP A 418 10.84 -3.36 13.27
C ASP A 418 9.58 -4.11 12.76
N PRO A 419 8.77 -3.51 11.87
CA PRO A 419 7.58 -4.16 11.33
C PRO A 419 7.87 -5.17 10.20
N ASP A 420 9.05 -5.14 9.59
CA ASP A 420 9.35 -5.91 8.39
C ASP A 420 9.36 -7.43 8.64
N PRO A 421 9.88 -7.98 9.74
CA PRO A 421 9.82 -9.41 10.02
C PRO A 421 8.39 -9.98 10.05
N VAL A 422 7.43 -9.23 10.61
CA VAL A 422 6.02 -9.68 10.64
C VAL A 422 5.39 -9.62 9.25
N ARG A 423 5.70 -8.61 8.44
CA ARG A 423 5.25 -8.51 7.06
C ARG A 423 5.69 -9.71 6.24
N VAL A 424 6.98 -10.04 6.32
CA VAL A 424 7.56 -11.22 5.67
C VAL A 424 6.90 -12.51 6.19
N ALA A 425 6.76 -12.66 7.51
CA ALA A 425 6.18 -13.87 8.08
C ALA A 425 4.73 -14.13 7.63
N VAL A 426 3.91 -13.07 7.51
CA VAL A 426 2.52 -13.18 7.00
C VAL A 426 2.51 -13.52 5.51
N ALA A 427 3.36 -12.88 4.71
CA ALA A 427 3.49 -13.17 3.28
C ALA A 427 3.95 -14.61 3.03
N ASP A 428 4.95 -15.07 3.78
CA ASP A 428 5.50 -16.42 3.69
C ASP A 428 4.49 -17.48 4.16
N GLU A 429 3.67 -17.19 5.18
CA GLU A 429 2.64 -18.13 5.64
C GLU A 429 1.55 -18.31 4.58
N TRP A 430 1.14 -17.25 3.90
CA TRP A 430 0.23 -17.35 2.77
C TRP A 430 0.87 -18.14 1.61
N ALA A 431 2.12 -17.87 1.26
CA ALA A 431 2.83 -18.58 0.18
C ALA A 431 2.92 -20.08 0.46
N ARG A 432 3.30 -20.48 1.69
CA ARG A 432 3.31 -21.89 2.10
C ARG A 432 1.93 -22.56 2.01
N TRP A 433 0.89 -21.84 2.38
CA TRP A 433 -0.49 -22.34 2.25
C TRP A 433 -0.88 -22.50 0.78
N TYR A 434 -0.60 -21.50 -0.05
CA TYR A 434 -0.94 -21.49 -1.47
C TYR A 434 -0.21 -22.61 -2.24
N ASP A 435 1.07 -22.84 -1.94
CA ASP A 435 1.88 -23.89 -2.58
C ASP A 435 1.44 -25.32 -2.18
N GLN A 436 0.60 -25.47 -1.15
CA GLN A 436 0.04 -26.74 -0.67
C GLN A 436 -1.41 -26.97 -1.11
N ALA A 437 -2.07 -25.92 -1.65
CA ALA A 437 -3.47 -25.97 -2.09
C ALA A 437 -3.58 -26.45 -3.55
#